data_7f0230ed36d15af82f4df7dbff8491f9
#
_entry.id   7f0230ed36d15af82f4df7dbff8491f9
#
_cell.length_a   1.000
_cell.length_b   1.000
_cell.length_c   1.000
_cell.angle_alpha   90.00
_cell.angle_beta   90.00
_cell.angle_gamma   90.00
#
_symmetry.space_group_name_H-M   'P 1'
#
loop_
_entity.id
_entity.type
_entity.pdbx_description
1 polymer ?
#
loop_
_entity_poly.entity_id
_entity_poly.type
_entity_poly.pdbx_seq_one_letter_code
_entity_poly.pdbx_strand_id
1 'polypeptide(L)'
;RPDARIDEVVEESQDLLLELASALDDPEAAAAAETLLDLPVLYASGREGKASTENPGNGNVPDAADLQALFDVIHEVLPEPSATIDAPLQAHVTNLDSSSFLGRIALVRIHAGTLKKGQQVAWIHYDDEGNQHIKNVKIAELLRTVGVDRESTSEAMVAGDIAAISGIDNIMIGDTLADVENPVALPRITVDEPAISMTIGVNTSPLAGKGGGDKLTARVVKARLDQELIGNVSIRVLPTERPDAWEVQGRGEMALSVLVETMRREGFELTVGKPQVVTHTVDGHVYEPFDHMVIDTPAEHQGAVTQLMANRKGIMTSMTNLSGDWVRMEFDVPARGLIGFRTTFLTETRGSGIANSYSIESRPWAGEIKDRASGSLVADRSGQVTAYALQQLADRGNFFVEPGMEVYEGMVVGANNRDEDMDINITKEKKLTNMRSATADATVTLAKAHVLSLDEAMEFCGQDECVEVTPNSLRVRKVLLNATDRARARSKEKARNK
;
A
#
# COMPACT_ATOMS: atom_id res chain seq x y z
N ARG A 1 28.16 20.25 1.69
CA ARG A 1 27.77 20.79 3.02
C ARG A 1 29.00 20.92 3.89
N PRO A 2 29.07 21.86 4.87
CA PRO A 2 30.20 22.00 5.79
C PRO A 2 30.45 20.76 6.67
N ASP A 3 29.39 19.97 6.87
CA ASP A 3 29.34 18.74 7.65
C ASP A 3 29.52 17.47 6.79
N ALA A 4 29.99 17.61 5.55
CA ALA A 4 30.25 16.47 4.68
C ALA A 4 31.43 15.63 5.23
N ARG A 5 31.24 14.30 5.31
CA ARG A 5 32.25 13.32 5.77
C ARG A 5 32.70 12.49 4.58
N ILE A 6 33.38 13.12 3.61
CA ILE A 6 33.66 12.52 2.30
C ILE A 6 34.47 11.23 2.44
N ASP A 7 35.63 11.29 3.10
CA ASP A 7 36.56 10.16 3.21
C ASP A 7 35.96 9.01 4.04
N GLU A 8 35.28 9.33 5.16
CA GLU A 8 34.58 8.35 5.99
C GLU A 8 33.45 7.62 5.23
N VAL A 9 32.68 8.34 4.41
CA VAL A 9 31.59 7.72 3.63
C VAL A 9 32.13 6.78 2.55
N VAL A 10 33.25 7.12 1.92
CA VAL A 10 33.90 6.23 0.94
C VAL A 10 34.41 4.96 1.63
N GLU A 11 35.10 5.10 2.79
CA GLU A 11 35.60 3.96 3.57
C GLU A 11 34.44 3.07 4.07
N GLU A 12 33.39 3.65 4.69
CA GLU A 12 32.19 2.94 5.14
C GLU A 12 31.49 2.20 3.97
N SER A 13 31.47 2.79 2.77
CA SER A 13 30.87 2.16 1.58
C SER A 13 31.71 0.97 1.09
N GLN A 14 33.04 1.08 1.10
CA GLN A 14 33.91 -0.02 0.74
C GLN A 14 33.83 -1.17 1.74
N ASP A 15 33.81 -0.88 3.04
CA ASP A 15 33.65 -1.89 4.09
C ASP A 15 32.32 -2.63 3.94
N LEU A 16 31.21 -1.91 3.66
CA LEU A 16 29.92 -2.52 3.40
C LEU A 16 29.93 -3.44 2.17
N LEU A 17 30.57 -3.02 1.08
CA LEU A 17 30.70 -3.86 -0.13
C LEU A 17 31.51 -5.13 0.13
N LEU A 18 32.57 -5.03 0.92
CA LEU A 18 33.36 -6.20 1.35
C LEU A 18 32.53 -7.15 2.22
N GLU A 19 31.78 -6.64 3.17
CA GLU A 19 30.90 -7.44 4.01
C GLU A 19 29.84 -8.17 3.17
N LEU A 20 29.20 -7.47 2.24
CA LEU A 20 28.21 -8.06 1.32
C LEU A 20 28.86 -9.12 0.41
N ALA A 21 30.01 -8.85 -0.17
CA ALA A 21 30.72 -9.82 -0.98
C ALA A 21 31.08 -11.10 -0.20
N SER A 22 31.50 -10.95 1.06
CA SER A 22 31.87 -12.08 1.92
C SER A 22 30.67 -12.92 2.38
N ALA A 23 29.47 -12.36 2.32
CA ALA A 23 28.21 -13.03 2.68
C ALA A 23 27.57 -13.83 1.52
N LEU A 24 28.12 -13.73 0.30
CA LEU A 24 27.63 -14.47 -0.86
C LEU A 24 28.18 -15.90 -0.87
N ASP A 25 27.29 -16.88 -0.95
CA ASP A 25 27.65 -18.30 -1.04
C ASP A 25 28.16 -18.72 -2.43
N ASP A 26 27.86 -17.93 -3.46
CA ASP A 26 28.27 -18.17 -4.85
C ASP A 26 29.63 -17.52 -5.12
N PRO A 27 30.66 -18.30 -5.44
CA PRO A 27 32.01 -17.78 -5.72
C PRO A 27 32.09 -16.83 -6.92
N GLU A 28 31.25 -17.03 -7.96
CA GLU A 28 31.21 -16.13 -9.13
C GLU A 28 30.57 -14.78 -8.76
N ALA A 29 29.50 -14.80 -7.98
CA ALA A 29 28.85 -13.60 -7.47
C ALA A 29 29.75 -12.85 -6.48
N ALA A 30 30.49 -13.56 -5.61
CA ALA A 30 31.46 -12.96 -4.70
C ALA A 30 32.61 -12.27 -5.45
N ALA A 31 33.19 -12.93 -6.46
CA ALA A 31 34.23 -12.35 -7.29
C ALA A 31 33.75 -11.13 -8.10
N ALA A 32 32.51 -11.17 -8.60
CA ALA A 32 31.88 -10.00 -9.25
C ALA A 32 31.68 -8.84 -8.26
N ALA A 33 31.29 -9.13 -7.01
CA ALA A 33 31.10 -8.11 -5.98
C ALA A 33 32.43 -7.47 -5.56
N GLU A 34 33.56 -8.21 -5.53
CA GLU A 34 34.88 -7.64 -5.28
C GLU A 34 35.29 -6.58 -6.33
N THR A 35 34.84 -6.71 -7.59
CA THR A 35 35.10 -5.68 -8.62
C THR A 35 34.43 -4.35 -8.35
N LEU A 36 33.37 -4.34 -7.51
CA LEU A 36 32.68 -3.12 -7.11
C LEU A 36 33.52 -2.21 -6.19
N LEU A 37 34.60 -2.74 -5.60
CA LEU A 37 35.54 -1.94 -4.79
C LEU A 37 36.32 -0.93 -5.61
N ASP A 38 36.51 -1.21 -6.91
CA ASP A 38 37.25 -0.35 -7.84
C ASP A 38 36.34 0.64 -8.58
N LEU A 39 35.07 0.78 -8.15
CA LEU A 39 34.14 1.74 -8.76
C LEU A 39 34.63 3.18 -8.58
N PRO A 40 34.52 4.02 -9.63
CA PRO A 40 34.92 5.41 -9.56
C PRO A 40 34.03 6.19 -8.59
N VAL A 41 34.66 7.01 -7.75
CA VAL A 41 33.98 7.90 -6.82
C VAL A 41 33.76 9.25 -7.50
N LEU A 42 32.53 9.72 -7.51
CA LEU A 42 32.15 11.04 -8.02
C LEU A 42 31.73 11.98 -6.88
N TYR A 43 32.23 13.18 -6.92
CA TYR A 43 31.89 14.26 -6.02
C TYR A 43 30.92 15.20 -6.71
N ALA A 44 29.71 15.34 -6.20
CA ALA A 44 28.66 16.10 -6.88
C ALA A 44 27.91 17.04 -5.94
N SER A 45 27.47 18.16 -6.49
CA SER A 45 26.54 19.08 -5.86
C SER A 45 25.30 19.21 -6.72
N GLY A 46 24.21 18.53 -6.32
CA GLY A 46 22.92 18.62 -7.02
C GLY A 46 22.35 20.04 -7.03
N ARG A 47 22.65 20.84 -6.00
CA ARG A 47 22.19 22.23 -5.90
C ARG A 47 22.89 23.15 -6.93
N GLU A 48 24.19 22.93 -7.13
CA GLU A 48 25.00 23.74 -8.04
C GLU A 48 25.06 23.14 -9.46
N GLY A 49 24.52 21.92 -9.67
CA GLY A 49 24.57 21.23 -10.95
C GLY A 49 25.98 20.88 -11.42
N LYS A 50 26.87 20.46 -10.51
CA LYS A 50 28.28 20.22 -10.77
C LYS A 50 28.72 18.83 -10.31
N ALA A 51 29.62 18.20 -11.07
CA ALA A 51 30.25 16.92 -10.71
C ALA A 51 31.73 16.90 -11.13
N SER A 52 32.56 16.24 -10.32
CA SER A 52 33.99 16.03 -10.58
C SER A 52 34.44 14.67 -10.07
N THR A 53 35.48 14.10 -10.65
CA THR A 53 36.20 12.92 -10.14
C THR A 53 37.26 13.33 -9.11
N GLU A 54 37.55 14.61 -8.96
CA GLU A 54 38.50 15.12 -7.97
C GLU A 54 37.80 15.47 -6.67
N ASN A 55 38.38 15.05 -5.54
CA ASN A 55 37.86 15.32 -4.19
C ASN A 55 37.95 16.82 -3.88
N PRO A 56 36.84 17.54 -3.72
CA PRO A 56 36.86 18.99 -3.45
C PRO A 56 37.24 19.32 -1.98
N GLY A 57 37.37 18.30 -1.13
CA GLY A 57 37.47 18.45 0.31
C GLY A 57 36.14 18.77 1.00
N ASN A 58 36.12 18.51 2.31
CA ASN A 58 34.90 18.69 3.12
C ASN A 58 34.39 20.15 3.09
N GLY A 59 33.13 20.32 2.82
CA GLY A 59 32.44 21.62 2.79
C GLY A 59 32.60 22.40 1.48
N ASN A 60 33.37 21.91 0.52
CA ASN A 60 33.57 22.58 -0.76
C ASN A 60 32.64 22.01 -1.86
N VAL A 61 32.37 22.84 -2.85
CA VAL A 61 31.67 22.46 -4.08
C VAL A 61 32.69 21.95 -5.09
N PRO A 62 32.39 20.88 -5.87
CA PRO A 62 33.27 20.42 -6.93
C PRO A 62 33.69 21.54 -7.91
N ASP A 63 34.98 21.60 -8.25
CA ASP A 63 35.48 22.53 -9.24
C ASP A 63 35.19 22.00 -10.65
N ALA A 64 33.98 22.23 -11.10
CA ALA A 64 33.49 21.79 -12.39
C ALA A 64 32.52 22.83 -12.96
N ALA A 65 32.37 22.86 -14.26
CA ALA A 65 31.41 23.75 -14.93
C ALA A 65 29.97 23.22 -14.85
N ASP A 66 29.80 21.88 -14.94
CA ASP A 66 28.53 21.19 -15.08
C ASP A 66 28.59 19.74 -14.56
N LEU A 67 27.67 18.90 -15.03
CA LEU A 67 27.56 17.48 -14.68
C LEU A 67 28.25 16.55 -15.69
N GLN A 68 29.06 17.06 -16.62
CA GLN A 68 29.65 16.26 -17.70
C GLN A 68 30.44 15.05 -17.16
N ALA A 69 31.25 15.25 -16.10
CA ALA A 69 31.99 14.16 -15.46
C ALA A 69 31.10 13.00 -14.98
N LEU A 70 29.87 13.31 -14.50
CA LEU A 70 28.90 12.27 -14.14
C LEU A 70 28.42 11.48 -15.38
N PHE A 71 28.11 12.17 -16.45
CA PHE A 71 27.68 11.49 -17.68
C PHE A 71 28.79 10.66 -18.32
N ASP A 72 30.02 11.14 -18.28
CA ASP A 72 31.18 10.41 -18.80
C ASP A 72 31.41 9.10 -18.04
N VAL A 73 31.36 9.14 -16.70
CA VAL A 73 31.48 7.94 -15.85
C VAL A 73 30.31 6.98 -16.05
N ILE A 74 29.07 7.48 -16.21
CA ILE A 74 27.93 6.63 -16.53
C ILE A 74 28.17 5.87 -17.84
N HIS A 75 28.66 6.54 -18.87
CA HIS A 75 28.99 5.92 -20.17
C HIS A 75 30.14 4.91 -20.09
N GLU A 76 31.11 5.16 -19.21
CA GLU A 76 32.27 4.29 -19.07
C GLU A 76 31.97 3.02 -18.26
N VAL A 77 31.20 3.17 -17.16
CA VAL A 77 31.02 2.10 -16.16
C VAL A 77 29.77 1.24 -16.45
N LEU A 78 28.69 1.85 -16.96
CA LEU A 78 27.46 1.08 -17.20
C LEU A 78 27.53 0.38 -18.56
N PRO A 79 27.38 -0.95 -18.60
CA PRO A 79 27.40 -1.69 -19.86
C PRO A 79 26.18 -1.33 -20.70
N GLU A 80 26.36 -1.37 -22.01
CA GLU A 80 25.23 -1.24 -22.95
C GLU A 80 24.19 -2.35 -22.69
N PRO A 81 22.91 -2.07 -22.87
CA PRO A 81 21.89 -3.10 -22.80
C PRO A 81 22.19 -4.22 -23.79
N SER A 82 22.15 -5.47 -23.34
CA SER A 82 22.27 -6.61 -24.24
C SER A 82 21.08 -6.62 -25.20
N ALA A 83 21.31 -6.26 -26.46
CA ALA A 83 20.28 -6.12 -27.46
C ALA A 83 20.72 -6.81 -28.78
N THR A 84 19.90 -7.74 -29.29
CA THR A 84 20.13 -8.41 -30.54
C THR A 84 19.09 -7.94 -31.56
N ILE A 85 19.42 -6.87 -32.32
CA ILE A 85 18.48 -6.21 -33.23
C ILE A 85 18.09 -7.11 -34.39
N ASP A 86 19.02 -7.88 -34.93
CA ASP A 86 18.82 -8.73 -36.12
C ASP A 86 18.21 -10.12 -35.79
N ALA A 87 17.85 -10.38 -34.54
CA ALA A 87 17.22 -11.63 -34.11
C ALA A 87 15.69 -11.57 -34.29
N PRO A 88 14.99 -12.72 -34.27
CA PRO A 88 13.53 -12.78 -34.20
C PRO A 88 12.99 -11.98 -33.00
N LEU A 89 11.82 -11.33 -33.20
CA LEU A 89 11.21 -10.51 -32.14
C LEU A 89 10.96 -11.31 -30.85
N GLN A 90 11.41 -10.76 -29.74
CA GLN A 90 11.00 -11.13 -28.39
C GLN A 90 10.79 -9.85 -27.58
N ALA A 91 9.58 -9.59 -27.14
CA ALA A 91 9.25 -8.47 -26.28
C ALA A 91 8.40 -8.94 -25.10
N HIS A 92 8.70 -8.44 -23.91
CA HIS A 92 8.08 -8.84 -22.66
C HIS A 92 7.13 -7.76 -22.16
N VAL A 93 5.91 -8.13 -21.83
CA VAL A 93 4.94 -7.23 -21.20
C VAL A 93 5.31 -7.06 -19.75
N THR A 94 5.73 -5.86 -19.38
CA THR A 94 6.23 -5.56 -18.01
C THR A 94 5.26 -4.73 -17.19
N ASN A 95 4.39 -3.96 -17.86
CA ASN A 95 3.39 -3.14 -17.19
C ASN A 95 2.15 -2.93 -18.07
N LEU A 96 1.04 -2.55 -17.45
CA LEU A 96 -0.22 -2.23 -18.12
C LEU A 96 -0.67 -0.83 -17.75
N ASP A 97 -1.35 -0.20 -18.72
CA ASP A 97 -1.99 1.10 -18.56
C ASP A 97 -3.30 1.13 -19.36
N SER A 98 -4.06 2.19 -19.24
CA SER A 98 -5.32 2.34 -19.96
C SER A 98 -5.51 3.74 -20.51
N SER A 99 -6.12 3.81 -21.68
CA SER A 99 -6.59 5.06 -22.27
C SER A 99 -8.05 4.94 -22.61
N SER A 100 -8.83 6.00 -22.38
CA SER A 100 -10.24 6.05 -22.77
C SER A 100 -10.43 5.93 -24.31
N PHE A 101 -9.39 6.22 -25.10
CA PHE A 101 -9.41 6.18 -26.54
C PHE A 101 -8.79 4.90 -27.14
N LEU A 102 -7.65 4.45 -26.59
CA LEU A 102 -6.89 3.30 -27.08
C LEU A 102 -7.24 1.98 -26.37
N GLY A 103 -8.03 2.05 -25.32
CA GLY A 103 -8.30 0.89 -24.47
C GLY A 103 -7.07 0.49 -23.59
N ARG A 104 -6.82 -0.81 -23.49
CA ARG A 104 -5.66 -1.34 -22.76
C ARG A 104 -4.37 -1.05 -23.50
N ILE A 105 -3.39 -0.53 -22.80
CA ILE A 105 -2.03 -0.25 -23.28
C ILE A 105 -1.07 -1.16 -22.52
N ALA A 106 -0.25 -1.93 -23.24
CA ALA A 106 0.82 -2.71 -22.63
C ALA A 106 2.16 -2.01 -22.84
N LEU A 107 2.93 -1.87 -21.76
CA LEU A 107 4.32 -1.47 -21.82
C LEU A 107 5.16 -2.73 -22.00
N VAL A 108 5.97 -2.75 -23.04
CA VAL A 108 6.77 -3.91 -23.41
C VAL A 108 8.25 -3.51 -23.51
N ARG A 109 9.12 -4.33 -22.92
CA ARG A 109 10.56 -4.27 -23.16
C ARG A 109 10.90 -5.18 -24.33
N ILE A 110 11.55 -4.64 -25.33
CA ILE A 110 12.01 -5.40 -26.50
C ILE A 110 13.37 -6.00 -26.14
N HIS A 111 13.45 -7.32 -26.02
CA HIS A 111 14.68 -8.04 -25.71
C HIS A 111 15.47 -8.40 -26.97
N ALA A 112 14.77 -8.71 -28.07
CA ALA A 112 15.38 -9.08 -29.34
C ALA A 112 14.51 -8.62 -30.52
N GLY A 113 15.12 -8.36 -31.64
CA GLY A 113 14.44 -8.00 -32.87
C GLY A 113 13.88 -6.59 -32.92
N THR A 114 12.85 -6.40 -33.73
CA THR A 114 12.20 -5.10 -33.92
C THR A 114 10.69 -5.20 -33.87
N LEU A 115 10.04 -4.15 -33.36
CA LEU A 115 8.60 -4.01 -33.25
C LEU A 115 8.11 -2.81 -34.06
N LYS A 116 7.07 -3.01 -34.88
CA LYS A 116 6.51 -1.98 -35.78
C LYS A 116 5.00 -1.84 -35.61
N LYS A 117 4.48 -0.64 -35.80
CA LYS A 117 3.04 -0.42 -35.91
C LYS A 117 2.45 -1.23 -37.05
N GLY A 118 1.34 -1.92 -36.81
CA GLY A 118 0.67 -2.76 -37.77
C GLY A 118 1.29 -4.14 -37.99
N GLN A 119 2.39 -4.46 -37.31
CA GLN A 119 3.04 -5.77 -37.41
C GLN A 119 2.14 -6.86 -36.82
N GLN A 120 2.18 -8.05 -37.44
CA GLN A 120 1.60 -9.26 -36.89
C GLN A 120 2.63 -9.94 -36.01
N VAL A 121 2.26 -10.29 -34.79
CA VAL A 121 3.13 -10.92 -33.77
C VAL A 121 2.44 -12.13 -33.18
N ALA A 122 3.19 -13.09 -32.67
CA ALA A 122 2.70 -14.17 -31.86
C ALA A 122 2.59 -13.68 -30.40
N TRP A 123 1.37 -13.59 -29.89
CA TRP A 123 1.09 -13.32 -28.50
C TRP A 123 1.05 -14.64 -27.72
N ILE A 124 2.00 -14.80 -26.82
CA ILE A 124 2.16 -15.98 -25.98
C ILE A 124 1.68 -15.62 -24.56
N HIS A 125 0.64 -16.28 -24.10
CA HIS A 125 0.06 -16.06 -22.78
C HIS A 125 -0.20 -17.39 -22.06
N TYR A 126 -0.41 -17.32 -20.76
CA TYR A 126 -0.66 -18.47 -19.92
C TYR A 126 -2.05 -18.35 -19.27
N ASP A 127 -2.80 -19.45 -19.20
CA ASP A 127 -4.04 -19.50 -18.45
C ASP A 127 -3.78 -19.69 -16.94
N ASP A 128 -4.85 -19.69 -16.13
CA ASP A 128 -4.77 -19.87 -14.68
C ASP A 128 -4.22 -21.25 -14.27
N GLU A 129 -4.30 -22.24 -15.16
CA GLU A 129 -3.75 -23.59 -14.97
C GLU A 129 -2.26 -23.67 -15.35
N GLY A 130 -1.70 -22.61 -15.93
CA GLY A 130 -0.30 -22.53 -16.38
C GLY A 130 -0.05 -23.07 -17.77
N ASN A 131 -1.10 -23.39 -18.57
CA ASN A 131 -0.94 -23.84 -19.93
C ASN A 131 -0.63 -22.68 -20.86
N GLN A 132 0.34 -22.89 -21.77
CA GLN A 132 0.74 -21.90 -22.74
C GLN A 132 -0.22 -21.85 -23.95
N HIS A 133 -0.63 -20.66 -24.32
CA HIS A 133 -1.44 -20.39 -25.50
C HIS A 133 -0.75 -19.41 -26.43
N ILE A 134 -0.82 -19.64 -27.73
CA ILE A 134 -0.22 -18.76 -28.74
C ILE A 134 -1.31 -18.30 -29.71
N LYS A 135 -1.40 -16.97 -29.89
CA LYS A 135 -2.34 -16.36 -30.86
C LYS A 135 -1.61 -15.32 -31.69
N ASN A 136 -1.87 -15.34 -33.00
CA ASN A 136 -1.37 -14.28 -33.87
C ASN A 136 -2.26 -13.05 -33.73
N VAL A 137 -1.67 -11.92 -33.39
CA VAL A 137 -2.35 -10.65 -33.16
C VAL A 137 -1.65 -9.52 -33.93
N LYS A 138 -2.38 -8.45 -34.17
CA LYS A 138 -1.83 -7.27 -34.86
C LYS A 138 -1.67 -6.13 -33.85
N ILE A 139 -0.49 -5.49 -33.88
CA ILE A 139 -0.24 -4.28 -33.11
C ILE A 139 -1.01 -3.12 -33.73
N ALA A 140 -2.04 -2.61 -33.07
CA ALA A 140 -2.86 -1.52 -33.60
C ALA A 140 -2.12 -0.18 -33.52
N GLU A 141 -1.55 0.13 -32.35
CA GLU A 141 -0.74 1.33 -32.12
C GLU A 141 0.60 0.95 -31.49
N LEU A 142 1.62 1.73 -31.88
CA LEU A 142 2.95 1.71 -31.27
C LEU A 142 3.24 3.13 -30.79
N LEU A 143 3.57 3.27 -29.51
CA LEU A 143 3.81 4.54 -28.85
C LEU A 143 5.20 4.55 -28.26
N ARG A 144 5.89 5.68 -28.39
CA ARG A 144 7.17 5.99 -27.73
C ARG A 144 6.92 6.97 -26.60
N THR A 145 7.60 6.78 -25.49
CA THR A 145 7.59 7.76 -24.39
C THR A 145 8.51 8.92 -24.74
N VAL A 146 7.98 10.14 -24.69
CA VAL A 146 8.71 11.39 -24.94
C VAL A 146 8.46 12.30 -23.71
N GLY A 147 9.47 12.47 -22.88
CA GLY A 147 9.30 13.14 -21.58
C GLY A 147 8.33 12.38 -20.68
N VAL A 148 7.18 12.98 -20.38
CA VAL A 148 6.09 12.39 -19.56
C VAL A 148 4.92 11.87 -20.41
N ASP A 149 4.92 12.17 -21.71
CA ASP A 149 3.83 11.82 -22.63
C ASP A 149 4.18 10.63 -23.53
N ARG A 150 3.17 10.04 -24.15
CA ARG A 150 3.31 8.97 -25.14
C ARG A 150 2.82 9.43 -26.49
N GLU A 151 3.69 9.33 -27.47
CA GLU A 151 3.40 9.72 -28.86
C GLU A 151 3.37 8.51 -29.76
N SER A 152 2.36 8.47 -30.66
CA SER A 152 2.29 7.43 -31.70
C SER A 152 3.47 7.56 -32.66
N THR A 153 4.14 6.43 -32.93
CA THR A 153 5.27 6.39 -33.87
C THR A 153 5.02 5.39 -35.00
N SER A 154 5.48 5.74 -36.20
CA SER A 154 5.58 4.82 -37.31
C SER A 154 6.99 4.22 -37.47
N GLU A 155 7.95 4.74 -36.73
CA GLU A 155 9.32 4.21 -36.71
C GLU A 155 9.35 2.86 -35.98
N ALA A 156 10.22 1.97 -36.42
CA ALA A 156 10.46 0.71 -35.74
C ALA A 156 11.15 0.98 -34.37
N MET A 157 10.69 0.32 -33.34
CA MET A 157 11.39 0.26 -32.08
C MET A 157 12.20 -1.03 -31.99
N VAL A 158 13.39 -0.97 -31.45
CA VAL A 158 14.39 -2.04 -31.54
C VAL A 158 14.69 -2.67 -30.17
N ALA A 159 15.39 -3.79 -30.18
CA ALA A 159 15.87 -4.43 -28.96
C ALA A 159 16.60 -3.42 -28.07
N GLY A 160 16.28 -3.41 -26.78
CA GLY A 160 16.70 -2.42 -25.77
C GLY A 160 15.66 -1.33 -25.50
N ASP A 161 14.74 -1.04 -26.43
CA ASP A 161 13.69 -0.04 -26.24
C ASP A 161 12.57 -0.53 -25.33
N ILE A 162 11.88 0.44 -24.72
CA ILE A 162 10.60 0.25 -24.02
C ILE A 162 9.52 0.89 -24.86
N ALA A 163 8.62 0.07 -25.40
CA ALA A 163 7.50 0.51 -26.21
C ALA A 163 6.18 0.42 -25.46
N ALA A 164 5.21 1.25 -25.81
CA ALA A 164 3.83 1.07 -25.43
C ALA A 164 3.01 0.63 -26.64
N ILE A 165 2.17 -0.39 -26.48
CA ILE A 165 1.37 -0.96 -27.57
C ILE A 165 -0.11 -1.02 -27.19
N SER A 166 -0.99 -0.97 -28.19
CA SER A 166 -2.41 -1.28 -28.02
C SER A 166 -2.92 -2.22 -29.12
N GLY A 167 -4.13 -2.75 -28.91
CA GLY A 167 -4.80 -3.66 -29.86
C GLY A 167 -4.92 -5.10 -29.37
N ILE A 168 -4.53 -5.40 -28.13
CA ILE A 168 -4.67 -6.71 -27.50
C ILE A 168 -5.42 -6.53 -26.17
N ASP A 169 -6.74 -6.79 -26.17
CA ASP A 169 -7.62 -6.45 -25.03
C ASP A 169 -7.31 -7.20 -23.75
N ASN A 170 -6.86 -8.45 -23.85
CA ASN A 170 -6.63 -9.33 -22.69
C ASN A 170 -5.14 -9.57 -22.41
N ILE A 171 -4.26 -8.71 -22.92
CA ILE A 171 -2.82 -8.82 -22.63
C ILE A 171 -2.54 -8.61 -21.15
N MET A 172 -1.65 -9.43 -20.60
CA MET A 172 -1.30 -9.41 -19.17
C MET A 172 0.19 -9.19 -18.95
N ILE A 173 0.57 -8.79 -17.76
CA ILE A 173 1.98 -8.74 -17.35
C ILE A 173 2.56 -10.16 -17.38
N GLY A 174 3.77 -10.29 -17.92
CA GLY A 174 4.44 -11.57 -18.11
C GLY A 174 4.16 -12.24 -19.45
N ASP A 175 3.21 -11.71 -20.25
CA ASP A 175 3.00 -12.19 -21.61
C ASP A 175 4.19 -11.85 -22.51
N THR A 176 4.43 -12.67 -23.52
CA THR A 176 5.49 -12.46 -24.50
C THR A 176 4.87 -12.15 -25.87
N LEU A 177 5.42 -11.16 -26.53
CA LEU A 177 5.21 -10.91 -27.97
C LEU A 177 6.43 -11.40 -28.72
N ALA A 178 6.23 -12.34 -29.63
CA ALA A 178 7.29 -13.00 -30.35
C ALA A 178 7.09 -12.94 -31.86
N ASP A 179 8.11 -13.35 -32.58
CA ASP A 179 8.03 -13.56 -34.01
C ASP A 179 7.02 -14.68 -34.35
N VAL A 180 6.26 -14.51 -35.42
CA VAL A 180 5.19 -15.46 -35.82
C VAL A 180 5.76 -16.79 -36.29
N GLU A 181 6.92 -16.79 -36.97
CA GLU A 181 7.56 -17.99 -37.50
C GLU A 181 8.36 -18.76 -36.45
N ASN A 182 8.88 -18.01 -35.44
CA ASN A 182 9.65 -18.60 -34.33
C ASN A 182 9.16 -18.07 -32.98
N PRO A 183 7.99 -18.48 -32.49
CA PRO A 183 7.39 -17.98 -31.25
C PRO A 183 8.08 -18.59 -30.01
N VAL A 184 9.04 -17.88 -29.44
CA VAL A 184 9.77 -18.28 -28.22
C VAL A 184 9.34 -17.41 -27.06
N ALA A 185 8.80 -18.04 -26.00
CA ALA A 185 8.38 -17.34 -24.77
C ALA A 185 9.57 -16.89 -23.95
N LEU A 186 9.44 -15.72 -23.31
CA LEU A 186 10.34 -15.27 -22.26
C LEU A 186 9.93 -15.86 -20.89
N PRO A 187 10.81 -15.85 -19.89
CA PRO A 187 10.48 -16.33 -18.55
C PRO A 187 9.24 -15.62 -17.99
N ARG A 188 8.31 -16.39 -17.42
CA ARG A 188 7.05 -15.85 -16.90
C ARG A 188 7.31 -14.90 -15.72
N ILE A 189 6.71 -13.71 -15.75
CA ILE A 189 6.61 -12.84 -14.56
C ILE A 189 5.39 -13.31 -13.76
N THR A 190 5.63 -13.79 -12.54
CA THR A 190 4.56 -14.15 -11.61
C THR A 190 4.21 -12.95 -10.75
N VAL A 191 2.91 -12.73 -10.54
CA VAL A 191 2.40 -11.68 -9.66
C VAL A 191 1.84 -12.37 -8.42
N ASP A 192 2.25 -11.92 -7.23
CA ASP A 192 1.77 -12.49 -5.97
C ASP A 192 0.25 -12.40 -5.87
N GLU A 193 -0.35 -13.42 -5.29
CA GLU A 193 -1.79 -13.44 -5.03
C GLU A 193 -2.18 -12.40 -3.98
N PRO A 194 -3.42 -11.86 -4.06
CA PRO A 194 -3.94 -10.97 -3.04
C PRO A 194 -4.00 -11.66 -1.67
N ALA A 195 -3.47 -10.99 -0.65
CA ALA A 195 -3.45 -11.50 0.73
C ALA A 195 -4.53 -10.86 1.62
N ILE A 196 -4.94 -9.63 1.32
CA ILE A 196 -5.90 -8.86 2.11
C ILE A 196 -7.10 -8.47 1.24
N SER A 197 -8.29 -8.52 1.81
CA SER A 197 -9.53 -8.04 1.20
C SER A 197 -10.20 -6.98 2.04
N MET A 198 -10.97 -6.09 1.41
CA MET A 198 -11.90 -5.20 2.09
C MET A 198 -13.15 -4.98 1.25
N THR A 199 -14.28 -4.72 1.92
CA THR A 199 -15.51 -4.35 1.23
C THR A 199 -15.49 -2.86 0.92
N ILE A 200 -15.63 -2.49 -0.36
CA ILE A 200 -15.82 -1.11 -0.80
C ILE A 200 -17.22 -0.98 -1.36
N GLY A 201 -18.00 -0.05 -0.84
CA GLY A 201 -19.38 0.20 -1.26
C GLY A 201 -19.71 1.68 -1.36
N VAL A 202 -20.93 1.98 -1.78
CA VAL A 202 -21.42 3.36 -1.79
C VAL A 202 -21.68 3.86 -0.37
N ASN A 203 -21.56 5.17 -0.17
CA ASN A 203 -21.91 5.80 1.09
C ASN A 203 -23.44 5.79 1.30
N THR A 204 -23.89 5.06 2.32
CA THR A 204 -25.31 4.94 2.71
C THR A 204 -25.61 5.64 4.05
N SER A 205 -24.72 6.50 4.53
CA SER A 205 -24.90 7.23 5.79
C SER A 205 -25.97 8.31 5.66
N PRO A 206 -26.53 8.79 6.79
CA PRO A 206 -27.45 9.94 6.80
C PRO A 206 -26.82 11.25 6.28
N LEU A 207 -25.48 11.31 6.19
CA LEU A 207 -24.74 12.46 5.68
C LEU A 207 -24.22 12.25 4.25
N ALA A 208 -24.64 11.18 3.55
CA ALA A 208 -24.28 10.94 2.16
C ALA A 208 -24.68 12.14 1.26
N GLY A 209 -23.77 12.56 0.38
CA GLY A 209 -23.93 13.74 -0.48
C GLY A 209 -23.66 15.08 0.20
N LYS A 210 -23.34 15.10 1.50
CA LYS A 210 -22.91 16.30 2.23
C LYS A 210 -21.40 16.34 2.44
N GLY A 211 -20.68 15.30 2.05
CA GLY A 211 -19.24 15.14 2.25
C GLY A 211 -18.37 15.82 1.19
N GLY A 212 -18.95 16.57 0.26
CA GLY A 212 -18.23 17.27 -0.81
C GLY A 212 -17.97 16.41 -2.05
N GLY A 213 -18.45 15.17 -2.10
CA GLY A 213 -18.36 14.28 -3.25
C GLY A 213 -19.58 14.40 -4.16
N ASP A 214 -19.37 14.17 -5.44
CA ASP A 214 -20.42 14.12 -6.48
C ASP A 214 -20.63 12.70 -7.06
N LYS A 215 -19.74 11.76 -6.72
CA LYS A 215 -19.74 10.38 -7.21
C LYS A 215 -20.25 9.41 -6.15
N LEU A 216 -21.58 9.25 -6.09
CA LEU A 216 -22.28 8.52 -5.01
C LEU A 216 -22.98 7.25 -5.48
N THR A 217 -23.01 6.95 -6.79
CA THR A 217 -23.82 5.83 -7.29
C THR A 217 -23.02 4.55 -7.48
N ALA A 218 -23.64 3.39 -7.23
CA ALA A 218 -23.03 2.08 -7.42
C ALA A 218 -22.41 1.90 -8.81
N ARG A 219 -23.08 2.39 -9.86
CA ARG A 219 -22.60 2.32 -11.23
C ARG A 219 -21.26 3.04 -11.41
N VAL A 220 -21.11 4.23 -10.83
CA VAL A 220 -19.90 5.06 -10.97
C VAL A 220 -18.74 4.45 -10.17
N VAL A 221 -19.04 3.95 -8.96
CA VAL A 221 -18.04 3.23 -8.14
C VAL A 221 -17.54 1.97 -8.86
N LYS A 222 -18.49 1.15 -9.40
CA LYS A 222 -18.12 -0.07 -10.13
C LYS A 222 -17.26 0.25 -11.36
N ALA A 223 -17.65 1.23 -12.15
CA ALA A 223 -16.90 1.63 -13.34
C ALA A 223 -15.46 2.07 -12.99
N ARG A 224 -15.28 2.76 -11.86
CA ARG A 224 -13.93 3.14 -11.41
C ARG A 224 -13.11 1.96 -10.92
N LEU A 225 -13.74 1.01 -10.21
CA LEU A 225 -13.07 -0.23 -9.81
C LEU A 225 -12.69 -1.08 -11.03
N ASP A 226 -13.56 -1.16 -12.05
CA ASP A 226 -13.25 -1.87 -13.30
C ASP A 226 -12.10 -1.22 -14.06
N GLN A 227 -12.02 0.11 -14.04
CA GLN A 227 -10.90 0.85 -14.63
C GLN A 227 -9.58 0.53 -13.90
N GLU A 228 -9.61 0.41 -12.58
CA GLU A 228 -8.42 0.04 -11.80
C GLU A 228 -7.86 -1.33 -12.21
N LEU A 229 -8.74 -2.31 -12.48
CA LEU A 229 -8.34 -3.65 -12.90
C LEU A 229 -7.57 -3.69 -14.23
N ILE A 230 -7.68 -2.65 -15.07
CA ILE A 230 -6.96 -2.61 -16.34
C ILE A 230 -5.45 -2.42 -16.12
N GLY A 231 -5.08 -1.51 -15.22
CA GLY A 231 -3.67 -1.18 -14.94
C GLY A 231 -3.07 -1.88 -13.73
N ASN A 232 -3.90 -2.35 -12.80
CA ASN A 232 -3.45 -2.92 -11.54
C ASN A 232 -3.76 -4.42 -11.44
N VAL A 233 -2.80 -5.24 -11.83
CA VAL A 233 -2.94 -6.71 -11.87
C VAL A 233 -2.92 -7.36 -10.48
N SER A 234 -2.53 -6.63 -9.45
CA SER A 234 -2.48 -7.15 -8.07
C SER A 234 -3.79 -6.96 -7.30
N ILE A 235 -4.81 -6.37 -7.93
CA ILE A 235 -6.14 -6.17 -7.34
C ILE A 235 -7.15 -7.09 -8.02
N ARG A 236 -8.04 -7.67 -7.21
CA ARG A 236 -9.24 -8.39 -7.67
C ARG A 236 -10.48 -7.70 -7.12
N VAL A 237 -11.54 -7.66 -7.90
CA VAL A 237 -12.84 -7.08 -7.50
C VAL A 237 -13.92 -8.14 -7.68
N LEU A 238 -14.46 -8.61 -6.58
CA LEU A 238 -15.47 -9.66 -6.53
C LEU A 238 -16.84 -9.09 -6.12
N PRO A 239 -17.96 -9.65 -6.62
CA PRO A 239 -19.29 -9.27 -6.17
C PRO A 239 -19.50 -9.73 -4.72
N THR A 240 -20.31 -8.98 -3.97
CA THR A 240 -20.80 -9.38 -2.66
C THR A 240 -22.31 -9.69 -2.72
N GLU A 241 -22.90 -10.13 -1.61
CA GLU A 241 -24.37 -10.29 -1.50
C GLU A 241 -25.12 -8.96 -1.70
N ARG A 242 -24.44 -7.84 -1.49
CA ARG A 242 -24.99 -6.50 -1.67
C ARG A 242 -24.68 -5.98 -3.08
N PRO A 243 -25.67 -5.51 -3.85
CA PRO A 243 -25.44 -5.01 -5.22
C PRO A 243 -24.72 -3.65 -5.27
N ASP A 244 -24.57 -2.98 -4.14
CA ASP A 244 -23.95 -1.66 -3.98
C ASP A 244 -22.58 -1.72 -3.28
N ALA A 245 -22.00 -2.92 -3.13
CA ALA A 245 -20.70 -3.14 -2.51
C ALA A 245 -19.94 -4.28 -3.18
N TRP A 246 -18.63 -4.18 -3.20
CA TRP A 246 -17.70 -5.16 -3.79
C TRP A 246 -16.63 -5.54 -2.79
N GLU A 247 -16.21 -6.79 -2.85
CA GLU A 247 -14.99 -7.23 -2.18
C GLU A 247 -13.80 -6.89 -3.09
N VAL A 248 -12.91 -6.05 -2.59
CA VAL A 248 -11.68 -5.66 -3.27
C VAL A 248 -10.52 -6.31 -2.55
N GLN A 249 -9.79 -7.16 -3.28
CA GLN A 249 -8.64 -7.90 -2.76
C GLN A 249 -7.36 -7.28 -3.30
N GLY A 250 -6.30 -7.23 -2.48
CA GLY A 250 -5.00 -6.68 -2.83
C GLY A 250 -3.87 -7.34 -2.02
N ARG A 251 -2.63 -7.03 -2.35
CA ARG A 251 -1.46 -7.60 -1.67
C ARG A 251 -1.39 -7.25 -0.18
N GLY A 252 -1.88 -6.08 0.20
CA GLY A 252 -1.83 -5.60 1.58
C GLY A 252 -2.73 -4.39 1.81
N GLU A 253 -2.86 -3.99 3.07
CA GLU A 253 -3.72 -2.88 3.48
C GLU A 253 -3.32 -1.55 2.82
N MET A 254 -2.01 -1.29 2.65
CA MET A 254 -1.51 -0.06 2.02
C MET A 254 -1.98 0.10 0.56
N ALA A 255 -1.96 -0.97 -0.22
CA ALA A 255 -2.41 -0.93 -1.61
C ALA A 255 -3.90 -0.56 -1.70
N LEU A 256 -4.71 -1.13 -0.82
CA LEU A 256 -6.14 -0.86 -0.73
C LEU A 256 -6.42 0.55 -0.18
N SER A 257 -5.65 1.02 0.82
CA SER A 257 -5.74 2.39 1.34
C SER A 257 -5.44 3.43 0.27
N VAL A 258 -4.40 3.21 -0.54
CA VAL A 258 -4.03 4.10 -1.66
C VAL A 258 -5.16 4.17 -2.68
N LEU A 259 -5.79 3.05 -3.03
CA LEU A 259 -6.94 3.03 -3.93
C LEU A 259 -8.10 3.85 -3.37
N VAL A 260 -8.46 3.63 -2.10
CA VAL A 260 -9.54 4.37 -1.43
C VAL A 260 -9.24 5.87 -1.36
N GLU A 261 -8.01 6.25 -1.01
CA GLU A 261 -7.59 7.65 -0.94
C GLU A 261 -7.60 8.31 -2.33
N THR A 262 -7.18 7.59 -3.37
CA THR A 262 -7.24 8.07 -4.75
C THR A 262 -8.68 8.34 -5.17
N MET A 263 -9.57 7.38 -4.93
CA MET A 263 -11.01 7.56 -5.21
C MET A 263 -11.61 8.72 -4.40
N ARG A 264 -11.23 8.88 -3.13
CA ARG A 264 -11.63 10.02 -2.29
C ARG A 264 -11.26 11.36 -2.93
N ARG A 265 -10.02 11.49 -3.42
CA ARG A 265 -9.53 12.71 -4.12
C ARG A 265 -10.21 12.93 -5.46
N GLU A 266 -10.65 11.87 -6.12
CA GLU A 266 -11.44 11.93 -7.35
C GLU A 266 -12.92 12.35 -7.12
N GLY A 267 -13.34 12.58 -5.88
CA GLY A 267 -14.69 13.04 -5.52
C GLY A 267 -15.69 11.93 -5.21
N PHE A 268 -15.23 10.71 -4.94
CA PHE A 268 -16.12 9.64 -4.52
C PHE A 268 -16.50 9.74 -3.03
N GLU A 269 -17.72 9.35 -2.70
CA GLU A 269 -18.14 9.05 -1.33
C GLU A 269 -18.33 7.54 -1.21
N LEU A 270 -17.56 6.92 -0.34
CA LEU A 270 -17.46 5.46 -0.21
C LEU A 270 -17.76 5.01 1.22
N THR A 271 -18.09 3.75 1.35
CA THR A 271 -18.05 3.01 2.61
C THR A 271 -17.00 1.90 2.49
N VAL A 272 -16.09 1.84 3.43
CA VAL A 272 -14.98 0.87 3.44
C VAL A 272 -15.10 0.00 4.67
N GLY A 273 -15.17 -1.32 4.49
CA GLY A 273 -15.20 -2.29 5.59
C GLY A 273 -13.82 -2.52 6.18
N LYS A 274 -13.78 -3.25 7.31
CA LYS A 274 -12.53 -3.67 7.93
C LYS A 274 -11.71 -4.53 6.97
N PRO A 275 -10.39 -4.31 6.84
CA PRO A 275 -9.50 -5.23 6.14
C PRO A 275 -9.55 -6.63 6.73
N GLN A 276 -9.63 -7.63 5.88
CA GLN A 276 -9.69 -9.05 6.24
C GLN A 276 -8.66 -9.82 5.43
N VAL A 277 -8.19 -10.94 5.96
CA VAL A 277 -7.29 -11.82 5.22
C VAL A 277 -8.08 -12.67 4.21
N VAL A 278 -7.49 -12.88 3.03
CA VAL A 278 -8.01 -13.83 2.04
C VAL A 278 -7.58 -15.24 2.47
N THR A 279 -8.53 -16.09 2.81
CA THR A 279 -8.27 -17.48 3.20
C THR A 279 -8.69 -18.46 2.13
N HIS A 280 -8.07 -19.62 2.11
CA HIS A 280 -8.49 -20.74 1.25
C HIS A 280 -8.58 -22.03 2.07
N THR A 281 -9.33 -23.00 1.58
CA THR A 281 -9.53 -24.28 2.27
C THR A 281 -8.86 -25.40 1.47
N VAL A 282 -7.96 -26.13 2.11
CA VAL A 282 -7.30 -27.32 1.56
C VAL A 282 -7.61 -28.51 2.48
N ASP A 283 -8.17 -29.57 1.94
CA ASP A 283 -8.53 -30.78 2.68
C ASP A 283 -9.37 -30.54 3.94
N GLY A 284 -10.26 -29.53 3.89
CA GLY A 284 -11.14 -29.16 5.02
C GLY A 284 -10.47 -28.29 6.10
N HIS A 285 -9.22 -27.94 5.94
CA HIS A 285 -8.47 -27.03 6.82
C HIS A 285 -8.35 -25.65 6.20
N VAL A 286 -8.54 -24.61 7.01
CA VAL A 286 -8.39 -23.23 6.59
C VAL A 286 -6.90 -22.86 6.60
N TYR A 287 -6.44 -22.28 5.49
CA TYR A 287 -5.10 -21.74 5.31
C TYR A 287 -5.18 -20.22 5.14
N GLU A 288 -4.18 -19.55 5.62
CA GLU A 288 -4.01 -18.08 5.49
C GLU A 288 -2.62 -17.72 4.97
N PRO A 289 -2.45 -16.61 4.24
CA PRO A 289 -1.16 -16.14 3.78
C PRO A 289 -0.27 -15.72 4.96
N PHE A 290 1.01 -16.01 4.85
CA PHE A 290 2.05 -15.61 5.79
C PHE A 290 3.07 -14.71 5.11
N ASP A 291 3.63 -13.80 5.89
CA ASP A 291 4.76 -12.96 5.50
C ASP A 291 5.98 -13.32 6.35
N HIS A 292 7.14 -13.28 5.72
CA HIS A 292 8.42 -13.25 6.42
C HIS A 292 8.79 -11.79 6.68
N MET A 293 8.99 -11.44 7.95
CA MET A 293 9.26 -10.08 8.39
C MET A 293 10.65 -9.97 8.97
N VAL A 294 11.42 -9.03 8.47
CA VAL A 294 12.75 -8.65 8.96
C VAL A 294 12.65 -7.32 9.68
N ILE A 295 13.04 -7.29 10.95
CA ILE A 295 12.97 -6.11 11.81
C ILE A 295 14.36 -5.79 12.36
N ASP A 296 14.84 -4.59 12.06
CA ASP A 296 16.06 -4.02 12.64
C ASP A 296 15.68 -2.95 13.65
N THR A 297 16.17 -3.08 14.88
CA THR A 297 15.84 -2.14 15.96
C THR A 297 16.99 -2.01 16.96
N PRO A 298 17.15 -0.86 17.64
CA PRO A 298 18.02 -0.77 18.79
C PRO A 298 17.69 -1.82 19.85
N ALA A 299 18.71 -2.39 20.50
CA ALA A 299 18.56 -3.47 21.48
C ALA A 299 17.61 -3.11 22.63
N GLU A 300 17.49 -1.82 22.99
CA GLU A 300 16.57 -1.36 24.04
C GLU A 300 15.08 -1.64 23.71
N HIS A 301 14.71 -1.72 22.41
CA HIS A 301 13.34 -1.99 21.98
C HIS A 301 13.06 -3.47 21.67
N GLN A 302 14.07 -4.37 21.74
CA GLN A 302 13.94 -5.79 21.44
C GLN A 302 12.77 -6.45 22.17
N GLY A 303 12.61 -6.20 23.47
CA GLY A 303 11.54 -6.78 24.28
C GLY A 303 10.15 -6.34 23.83
N ALA A 304 9.98 -5.04 23.54
CA ALA A 304 8.71 -4.49 23.07
C ALA A 304 8.32 -5.06 21.71
N VAL A 305 9.27 -5.14 20.77
CA VAL A 305 9.05 -5.71 19.42
C VAL A 305 8.73 -7.21 19.51
N THR A 306 9.46 -7.98 20.30
CA THR A 306 9.17 -9.41 20.49
C THR A 306 7.75 -9.62 21.04
N GLN A 307 7.33 -8.83 22.03
CA GLN A 307 5.98 -8.90 22.58
C GLN A 307 4.91 -8.48 21.56
N LEU A 308 5.19 -7.45 20.76
CA LEU A 308 4.31 -6.99 19.71
C LEU A 308 4.07 -8.09 18.68
N MET A 309 5.14 -8.76 18.22
CA MET A 309 5.05 -9.85 17.25
C MET A 309 4.36 -11.09 17.83
N ALA A 310 4.63 -11.45 19.07
CA ALA A 310 3.97 -12.57 19.74
C ALA A 310 2.45 -12.37 19.85
N ASN A 311 1.98 -11.15 20.16
CA ASN A 311 0.56 -10.82 20.18
C ASN A 311 -0.10 -10.94 18.81
N ARG A 312 0.66 -10.79 17.73
CA ARG A 312 0.25 -10.89 16.32
C ARG A 312 0.49 -12.29 15.72
N LYS A 313 0.79 -13.29 16.58
CA LYS A 313 1.09 -14.68 16.16
C LYS A 313 2.35 -14.83 15.29
N GLY A 314 3.27 -13.87 15.37
CA GLY A 314 4.59 -13.97 14.75
C GLY A 314 5.43 -15.03 15.46
N ILE A 315 6.06 -15.89 14.66
CA ILE A 315 6.98 -16.93 15.11
C ILE A 315 8.39 -16.45 14.78
N MET A 316 9.22 -16.25 15.80
CA MET A 316 10.61 -15.83 15.57
C MET A 316 11.39 -16.96 14.91
N THR A 317 12.02 -16.67 13.78
CA THR A 317 12.86 -17.60 12.99
C THR A 317 14.35 -17.37 13.23
N SER A 318 14.76 -16.11 13.40
CA SER A 318 16.16 -15.74 13.62
C SER A 318 16.26 -14.50 14.49
N MET A 319 17.42 -14.38 15.17
CA MET A 319 17.82 -13.17 15.88
C MET A 319 19.33 -13.03 15.84
N THR A 320 19.81 -11.90 15.30
CA THR A 320 21.24 -11.62 15.13
C THR A 320 21.57 -10.23 15.66
N ASN A 321 22.64 -10.13 16.44
CA ASN A 321 23.16 -8.84 16.86
C ASN A 321 23.95 -8.18 15.73
N LEU A 322 23.58 -6.96 15.40
CA LEU A 322 24.29 -6.13 14.43
C LEU A 322 25.31 -5.20 15.14
N SER A 323 26.11 -4.50 14.37
CA SER A 323 27.01 -3.47 14.92
C SER A 323 26.21 -2.30 15.53
N GLY A 324 26.77 -1.59 16.52
CA GLY A 324 26.18 -0.36 17.08
C GLY A 324 24.94 -0.56 17.96
N ASP A 325 24.87 -1.63 18.74
CA ASP A 325 23.73 -1.97 19.63
C ASP A 325 22.39 -2.16 18.88
N TRP A 326 22.43 -2.58 17.62
CA TRP A 326 21.27 -2.97 16.86
C TRP A 326 21.05 -4.48 16.83
N VAL A 327 19.81 -4.89 16.74
CA VAL A 327 19.39 -6.30 16.65
C VAL A 327 18.50 -6.49 15.44
N ARG A 328 18.84 -7.48 14.62
CA ARG A 328 17.97 -8.00 13.57
C ARG A 328 17.16 -9.16 14.11
N MET A 329 15.85 -9.08 13.97
CA MET A 329 14.90 -10.14 14.33
C MET A 329 14.09 -10.51 13.10
N GLU A 330 13.92 -11.80 12.87
CA GLU A 330 13.12 -12.31 11.76
C GLU A 330 11.95 -13.12 12.29
N PHE A 331 10.79 -12.93 11.67
CA PHE A 331 9.55 -13.57 12.08
C PHE A 331 8.75 -14.05 10.88
N ASP A 332 8.14 -15.22 10.99
CA ASP A 332 7.04 -15.61 10.11
C ASP A 332 5.73 -15.24 10.79
N VAL A 333 4.91 -14.43 10.13
CA VAL A 333 3.70 -13.84 10.73
C VAL A 333 2.52 -13.96 9.77
N PRO A 334 1.30 -14.30 10.26
CA PRO A 334 0.10 -14.25 9.42
C PRO A 334 -0.10 -12.84 8.85
N ALA A 335 -0.38 -12.70 7.55
CA ALA A 335 -0.54 -11.39 6.89
C ALA A 335 -1.55 -10.47 7.61
N ARG A 336 -2.64 -11.03 8.19
CA ARG A 336 -3.59 -10.26 9.02
C ARG A 336 -2.95 -9.71 10.31
N GLY A 337 -1.88 -10.31 10.80
CA GLY A 337 -1.12 -9.81 11.95
C GLY A 337 -0.37 -8.52 11.64
N LEU A 338 -0.16 -8.20 10.38
CA LEU A 338 0.49 -6.97 9.95
C LEU A 338 -0.47 -5.79 9.80
N ILE A 339 -1.78 -6.02 9.83
CA ILE A 339 -2.78 -4.95 9.82
C ILE A 339 -2.57 -4.08 11.06
N GLY A 340 -2.34 -2.77 10.85
CA GLY A 340 -2.02 -1.82 11.93
C GLY A 340 -0.68 -2.04 12.66
N PHE A 341 0.18 -2.93 12.17
CA PHE A 341 1.48 -3.18 12.77
C PHE A 341 2.36 -1.92 12.74
N ARG A 342 2.40 -1.23 11.61
CA ARG A 342 3.34 -0.12 11.37
C ARG A 342 3.19 1.01 12.39
N THR A 343 1.97 1.43 12.69
CA THR A 343 1.68 2.50 13.64
C THR A 343 2.13 2.14 15.04
N THR A 344 1.80 0.92 15.49
CA THR A 344 2.20 0.41 16.80
C THR A 344 3.71 0.23 16.89
N PHE A 345 4.34 -0.34 15.86
CA PHE A 345 5.78 -0.58 15.79
C PHE A 345 6.59 0.73 15.88
N LEU A 346 6.21 1.75 15.11
CA LEU A 346 6.88 3.05 15.16
C LEU A 346 6.71 3.73 16.53
N THR A 347 5.58 3.54 17.19
CA THR A 347 5.35 4.06 18.53
C THR A 347 6.24 3.34 19.56
N GLU A 348 6.27 2.02 19.53
CA GLU A 348 7.07 1.19 20.47
C GLU A 348 8.59 1.39 20.27
N THR A 349 9.04 1.62 19.04
CA THR A 349 10.44 1.87 18.70
C THR A 349 10.81 3.36 18.66
N ARG A 350 9.89 4.26 19.04
CA ARG A 350 10.08 5.73 18.95
C ARG A 350 10.54 6.20 17.57
N GLY A 351 10.12 5.50 16.53
CA GLY A 351 10.47 5.81 15.14
C GLY A 351 11.85 5.34 14.70
N SER A 352 12.64 4.67 15.54
CA SER A 352 13.99 4.19 15.20
C SER A 352 14.01 2.83 14.49
N GLY A 353 12.96 2.01 14.66
CA GLY A 353 12.93 0.66 14.07
C GLY A 353 12.68 0.68 12.56
N ILE A 354 13.26 -0.30 11.86
CA ILE A 354 13.06 -0.57 10.43
C ILE A 354 12.41 -1.94 10.32
N ALA A 355 11.35 -2.04 9.53
CA ALA A 355 10.65 -3.30 9.32
C ALA A 355 10.29 -3.47 7.85
N ASN A 356 10.62 -4.63 7.29
CA ASN A 356 10.30 -5.03 5.92
C ASN A 356 9.68 -6.42 5.94
N SER A 357 8.70 -6.66 5.06
CA SER A 357 8.13 -7.99 4.89
C SER A 357 8.00 -8.37 3.43
N TYR A 358 8.01 -9.66 3.18
CA TYR A 358 7.66 -10.25 1.88
C TYR A 358 6.80 -11.48 2.09
N SER A 359 5.92 -11.74 1.12
CA SER A 359 4.98 -12.87 1.18
C SER A 359 5.73 -14.19 1.04
N ILE A 360 5.31 -15.17 1.84
CA ILE A 360 5.77 -16.55 1.80
C ILE A 360 4.56 -17.49 1.56
N GLU A 361 4.78 -18.79 1.65
CA GLU A 361 3.71 -19.78 1.48
C GLU A 361 2.58 -19.60 2.49
N SER A 362 1.35 -19.96 2.08
CA SER A 362 0.22 -20.02 3.00
C SER A 362 0.37 -21.17 3.99
N ARG A 363 -0.03 -20.94 5.25
CA ARG A 363 0.05 -21.91 6.35
C ARG A 363 -1.32 -22.11 7.01
N PRO A 364 -1.52 -23.17 7.76
CA PRO A 364 -2.74 -23.38 8.53
C PRO A 364 -3.06 -22.20 9.43
N TRP A 365 -4.34 -21.90 9.61
CA TRP A 365 -4.84 -20.82 10.46
C TRP A 365 -4.19 -20.79 11.84
N ALA A 366 -3.51 -19.69 12.18
CA ALA A 366 -2.72 -19.52 13.42
C ALA A 366 -3.56 -19.24 14.68
N GLY A 367 -4.88 -19.27 14.59
CA GLY A 367 -5.79 -18.95 15.67
C GLY A 367 -6.14 -17.43 15.70
N GLU A 368 -6.98 -17.03 16.62
CA GLU A 368 -7.46 -15.65 16.71
C GLU A 368 -6.35 -14.66 17.13
N ILE A 369 -6.34 -13.52 16.47
CA ILE A 369 -5.55 -12.34 16.85
C ILE A 369 -6.52 -11.31 17.43
N LYS A 370 -6.17 -10.72 18.57
CA LYS A 370 -6.96 -9.66 19.18
C LYS A 370 -6.74 -8.36 18.39
N ASP A 371 -7.72 -8.00 17.57
CA ASP A 371 -7.61 -6.89 16.63
C ASP A 371 -7.54 -5.52 17.30
N ARG A 372 -8.31 -5.34 18.40
CA ARG A 372 -8.47 -4.05 19.07
C ARG A 372 -8.62 -4.25 20.58
N ALA A 373 -7.93 -3.41 21.34
CA ALA A 373 -7.98 -3.44 22.81
C ALA A 373 -9.16 -2.62 23.39
N SER A 374 -9.75 -1.72 22.60
CA SER A 374 -10.78 -0.77 23.06
C SER A 374 -12.07 -0.91 22.27
N GLY A 375 -13.23 -0.74 22.91
CA GLY A 375 -14.53 -0.63 22.25
C GLY A 375 -14.76 0.74 21.61
N SER A 376 -15.92 0.93 20.99
CA SER A 376 -16.35 2.18 20.38
C SER A 376 -17.30 2.97 21.28
N LEU A 377 -17.11 4.28 21.33
CA LEU A 377 -18.13 5.22 21.80
C LEU A 377 -19.03 5.58 20.62
N VAL A 378 -20.31 5.21 20.69
CA VAL A 378 -21.25 5.31 19.56
C VAL A 378 -22.32 6.35 19.87
N ALA A 379 -22.59 7.27 18.94
CA ALA A 379 -23.67 8.24 19.10
C ALA A 379 -25.04 7.55 19.12
N ASP A 380 -25.86 7.83 20.11
CA ASP A 380 -27.21 7.26 20.31
C ASP A 380 -28.29 8.00 19.48
N ARG A 381 -27.98 9.15 18.92
CA ARG A 381 -28.89 10.01 18.14
C ARG A 381 -28.17 10.96 17.20
N SER A 382 -28.93 11.54 16.29
CA SER A 382 -28.46 12.62 15.41
C SER A 382 -28.51 13.98 16.12
N GLY A 383 -27.58 14.88 15.75
CA GLY A 383 -27.50 16.24 16.27
C GLY A 383 -26.09 16.83 16.13
N GLN A 384 -25.83 17.92 16.84
CA GLN A 384 -24.50 18.53 16.91
C GLN A 384 -23.80 18.17 18.22
N VAL A 385 -22.51 17.90 18.15
CA VAL A 385 -21.65 17.65 19.31
C VAL A 385 -21.60 18.91 20.18
N THR A 386 -21.83 18.75 21.47
CA THR A 386 -21.77 19.88 22.43
C THR A 386 -20.52 19.78 23.30
N ALA A 387 -19.90 20.92 23.62
CA ALA A 387 -18.77 21.01 24.55
C ALA A 387 -19.14 20.44 25.93
N TYR A 388 -20.39 20.63 26.36
CA TYR A 388 -20.90 20.10 27.62
C TYR A 388 -20.91 18.56 27.65
N ALA A 389 -21.37 17.91 26.57
CA ALA A 389 -21.40 16.46 26.50
C ALA A 389 -19.97 15.89 26.48
N LEU A 390 -19.06 16.47 25.68
CA LEU A 390 -17.65 16.05 25.65
C LEU A 390 -17.00 16.13 27.04
N GLN A 391 -17.25 17.22 27.79
CA GLN A 391 -16.72 17.37 29.15
C GLN A 391 -17.28 16.30 30.10
N GLN A 392 -18.58 16.03 30.03
CA GLN A 392 -19.25 15.05 30.89
C GLN A 392 -18.78 13.60 30.62
N LEU A 393 -18.29 13.35 29.43
CA LEU A 393 -17.90 12.02 28.95
C LEU A 393 -16.38 11.87 28.82
N ALA A 394 -15.59 12.87 29.24
CA ALA A 394 -14.12 12.89 29.09
C ALA A 394 -13.43 11.64 29.68
N ASP A 395 -13.94 11.12 30.80
CA ASP A 395 -13.40 9.93 31.48
C ASP A 395 -13.74 8.60 30.76
N ARG A 396 -14.59 8.63 29.73
CA ARG A 396 -15.05 7.42 29.03
C ARG A 396 -14.10 6.96 27.92
N GLY A 397 -13.33 7.87 27.34
CA GLY A 397 -12.40 7.54 26.28
C GLY A 397 -11.89 8.75 25.51
N ASN A 398 -11.23 8.46 24.39
CA ASN A 398 -10.67 9.48 23.50
C ASN A 398 -11.66 9.78 22.38
N PHE A 399 -12.00 11.06 22.17
CA PHE A 399 -12.98 11.48 21.17
C PHE A 399 -12.32 11.80 19.83
N PHE A 400 -13.03 11.44 18.74
CA PHE A 400 -12.66 11.72 17.33
C PHE A 400 -13.38 12.95 16.79
N VAL A 401 -14.29 13.54 17.57
CA VAL A 401 -15.18 14.62 17.14
C VAL A 401 -14.97 15.88 17.97
N GLU A 402 -15.15 17.03 17.34
CA GLU A 402 -15.05 18.35 17.95
C GLU A 402 -16.44 18.95 18.22
N PRO A 403 -16.56 19.93 19.14
CA PRO A 403 -17.80 20.67 19.36
C PRO A 403 -18.32 21.30 18.05
N GLY A 404 -19.64 21.19 17.82
CA GLY A 404 -20.30 21.72 16.62
C GLY A 404 -20.33 20.77 15.43
N MET A 405 -19.59 19.65 15.43
CA MET A 405 -19.68 18.64 14.37
C MET A 405 -21.05 17.98 14.34
N GLU A 406 -21.58 17.74 13.15
CA GLU A 406 -22.82 16.98 12.93
C GLU A 406 -22.54 15.49 13.10
N VAL A 407 -23.34 14.81 13.93
CA VAL A 407 -23.29 13.37 14.17
C VAL A 407 -24.67 12.75 13.95
N TYR A 408 -24.68 11.43 13.75
CA TYR A 408 -25.92 10.66 13.58
C TYR A 408 -25.89 9.38 14.40
N GLU A 409 -27.05 8.79 14.66
CA GLU A 409 -27.17 7.51 15.37
C GLU A 409 -26.31 6.42 14.70
N GLY A 410 -25.47 5.75 15.50
CA GLY A 410 -24.58 4.72 15.00
C GLY A 410 -23.22 5.21 14.51
N MET A 411 -22.96 6.53 14.49
CA MET A 411 -21.63 7.07 14.22
C MET A 411 -20.71 6.82 15.42
N VAL A 412 -19.49 6.35 15.17
CA VAL A 412 -18.46 6.19 16.20
C VAL A 412 -17.81 7.55 16.44
N VAL A 413 -17.88 8.03 17.65
CA VAL A 413 -17.42 9.37 18.04
C VAL A 413 -16.16 9.34 18.93
N GLY A 414 -15.68 8.15 19.26
CA GLY A 414 -14.45 7.99 20.04
C GLY A 414 -14.13 6.53 20.34
N ALA A 415 -12.92 6.31 20.87
CA ALA A 415 -12.47 5.03 21.43
C ALA A 415 -12.83 4.96 22.91
N ASN A 416 -13.48 3.85 23.34
CA ASN A 416 -13.82 3.61 24.73
C ASN A 416 -12.57 3.16 25.51
N ASN A 417 -12.46 3.55 26.78
CA ASN A 417 -11.43 3.04 27.67
C ASN A 417 -11.62 1.56 28.08
N ARG A 418 -12.75 0.96 27.70
CA ARG A 418 -13.09 -0.45 27.89
C ARG A 418 -13.16 -1.17 26.54
N ASP A 419 -13.10 -2.48 26.56
CA ASP A 419 -13.18 -3.35 25.37
C ASP A 419 -14.60 -3.48 24.79
N GLU A 420 -15.63 -3.03 25.50
CA GLU A 420 -17.02 -3.05 25.02
C GLU A 420 -17.46 -1.71 24.42
N ASP A 421 -18.33 -1.79 23.41
CA ASP A 421 -18.95 -0.61 22.84
C ASP A 421 -19.95 0.03 23.81
N MET A 422 -20.05 1.36 23.74
CA MET A 422 -20.98 2.14 24.56
C MET A 422 -21.73 3.14 23.72
N ASP A 423 -23.07 3.05 23.72
CA ASP A 423 -23.92 4.10 23.16
C ASP A 423 -23.98 5.31 24.11
N ILE A 424 -23.69 6.50 23.58
CA ILE A 424 -23.59 7.74 24.35
C ILE A 424 -24.34 8.89 23.72
N ASN A 425 -24.86 9.80 24.55
CA ASN A 425 -25.47 11.04 24.09
C ASN A 425 -24.43 12.17 24.02
N ILE A 426 -23.83 12.36 22.83
CA ILE A 426 -22.82 13.39 22.60
C ILE A 426 -23.42 14.77 22.24
N THR A 427 -24.75 14.81 22.04
CA THR A 427 -25.48 16.04 21.63
C THR A 427 -26.18 16.72 22.81
N LYS A 428 -25.95 16.23 24.04
CA LYS A 428 -26.61 16.72 25.25
C LYS A 428 -26.22 18.16 25.55
N GLU A 429 -27.21 19.04 25.59
CA GLU A 429 -27.04 20.45 26.00
C GLU A 429 -27.07 20.63 27.52
N LYS A 430 -26.40 21.66 28.00
CA LYS A 430 -26.51 22.10 29.38
C LYS A 430 -27.93 22.66 29.62
N LYS A 431 -28.70 22.09 30.56
CA LYS A 431 -29.98 22.66 30.92
C LYS A 431 -29.76 24.05 31.54
N LEU A 432 -30.48 25.03 30.99
CA LEU A 432 -30.51 26.37 31.58
C LEU A 432 -31.25 26.29 32.95
N THR A 433 -30.53 26.54 34.03
CA THR A 433 -31.11 26.72 35.35
C THR A 433 -31.21 28.20 35.64
N ASN A 434 -32.33 28.67 36.26
CA ASN A 434 -32.59 30.08 36.57
C ASN A 434 -31.64 30.67 37.66
N MET A 435 -30.73 29.89 38.20
CA MET A 435 -29.69 30.35 39.13
C MET A 435 -28.34 30.35 38.40
N ARG A 436 -27.97 31.42 37.79
CA ARG A 436 -26.59 31.72 37.39
C ARG A 436 -25.88 32.47 38.50
N SER A 437 -24.90 31.85 39.16
CA SER A 437 -23.89 32.62 39.85
C SER A 437 -22.95 33.21 38.75
N ALA A 438 -22.78 34.52 38.73
CA ALA A 438 -21.99 35.26 37.75
C ALA A 438 -20.49 34.90 37.73
N THR A 439 -20.05 34.00 38.62
CA THR A 439 -18.64 33.59 38.81
C THR A 439 -18.33 32.15 38.32
N ALA A 440 -19.28 31.44 37.73
CA ALA A 440 -19.16 30.00 37.47
C ALA A 440 -19.00 29.58 35.98
N ASP A 441 -18.73 30.48 35.07
CA ASP A 441 -18.27 30.12 33.74
C ASP A 441 -16.75 29.92 33.76
N ALA A 442 -16.30 28.86 34.46
CA ALA A 442 -14.93 28.39 34.30
C ALA A 442 -14.72 28.01 32.85
N THR A 443 -13.67 28.55 32.24
CA THR A 443 -13.25 28.18 30.89
C THR A 443 -13.01 26.68 30.86
N VAL A 444 -13.88 25.95 30.15
CA VAL A 444 -13.76 24.50 30.03
C VAL A 444 -12.65 24.20 29.05
N THR A 445 -11.54 23.67 29.53
CA THR A 445 -10.48 23.15 28.68
C THR A 445 -10.87 21.73 28.26
N LEU A 446 -11.24 21.55 26.99
CA LEU A 446 -11.47 20.23 26.41
C LEU A 446 -10.14 19.63 25.91
N ALA A 447 -9.98 18.32 26.07
CA ALA A 447 -8.91 17.61 25.40
C ALA A 447 -9.10 17.76 23.87
N LYS A 448 -8.01 17.93 23.16
CA LYS A 448 -8.05 18.02 21.69
C LYS A 448 -8.59 16.70 21.12
N ALA A 449 -9.54 16.78 20.22
CA ALA A 449 -10.04 15.61 19.51
C ALA A 449 -8.94 14.96 18.66
N HIS A 450 -8.90 13.64 18.63
CA HIS A 450 -8.02 12.88 17.74
C HIS A 450 -8.73 12.64 16.41
N VAL A 451 -8.46 13.49 15.42
CA VAL A 451 -9.02 13.33 14.07
C VAL A 451 -8.27 12.19 13.39
N LEU A 452 -8.99 11.10 13.09
CA LEU A 452 -8.42 9.91 12.46
C LEU A 452 -8.01 10.18 11.01
N SER A 453 -6.83 9.74 10.64
CA SER A 453 -6.45 9.54 9.22
C SER A 453 -7.19 8.32 8.64
N LEU A 454 -7.09 8.09 7.32
CA LEU A 454 -7.72 6.94 6.68
C LEU A 454 -7.19 5.62 7.25
N ASP A 455 -5.87 5.52 7.38
CA ASP A 455 -5.22 4.32 7.90
C ASP A 455 -5.62 4.05 9.35
N GLU A 456 -5.59 5.06 10.22
CA GLU A 456 -6.05 4.95 11.61
C GLU A 456 -7.54 4.58 11.71
N ALA A 457 -8.38 5.12 10.82
CA ALA A 457 -9.82 4.80 10.79
C ALA A 457 -10.06 3.34 10.37
N MET A 458 -9.30 2.84 9.38
CA MET A 458 -9.38 1.44 8.92
C MET A 458 -8.84 0.47 9.98
N GLU A 459 -7.72 0.80 10.61
CA GLU A 459 -7.14 0.04 11.72
C GLU A 459 -8.10 -0.03 12.92
N PHE A 460 -8.73 1.11 13.27
CA PHE A 460 -9.68 1.18 14.36
C PHE A 460 -11.00 0.43 14.07
N CYS A 461 -11.37 0.29 12.80
CA CYS A 461 -12.65 -0.29 12.37
C CYS A 461 -12.85 -1.72 12.90
N GLY A 462 -13.95 -1.97 13.61
CA GLY A 462 -14.36 -3.29 14.09
C GLY A 462 -15.08 -4.11 13.01
N GLN A 463 -15.39 -5.38 13.32
CA GLN A 463 -16.10 -6.29 12.41
C GLN A 463 -17.52 -5.81 12.05
N ASP A 464 -18.20 -5.15 12.98
CA ASP A 464 -19.55 -4.59 12.80
C ASP A 464 -19.54 -3.11 12.42
N GLU A 465 -18.37 -2.60 12.00
CA GLU A 465 -18.12 -1.20 11.65
C GLU A 465 -17.68 -1.05 10.20
N CYS A 466 -17.73 0.17 9.72
CA CYS A 466 -17.17 0.59 8.44
C CYS A 466 -16.74 2.06 8.52
N VAL A 467 -15.80 2.42 7.64
CA VAL A 467 -15.34 3.79 7.48
C VAL A 467 -16.15 4.46 6.38
N GLU A 468 -16.79 5.56 6.68
CA GLU A 468 -17.39 6.48 5.70
C GLU A 468 -16.27 7.40 5.21
N VAL A 469 -15.95 7.30 3.93
CA VAL A 469 -14.89 8.04 3.27
C VAL A 469 -15.50 9.06 2.33
N THR A 470 -15.25 10.33 2.59
CA THR A 470 -15.72 11.43 1.74
C THR A 470 -14.57 12.41 1.46
N PRO A 471 -14.64 13.25 0.42
CA PRO A 471 -13.59 14.23 0.15
C PRO A 471 -13.24 15.11 1.35
N ASN A 472 -14.23 15.53 2.13
CA ASN A 472 -14.03 16.47 3.23
C ASN A 472 -13.88 15.82 4.61
N SER A 473 -14.26 14.55 4.79
CA SER A 473 -14.25 13.92 6.11
C SER A 473 -14.16 12.40 6.07
N LEU A 474 -13.61 11.85 7.13
CA LEU A 474 -13.56 10.43 7.43
C LEU A 474 -14.33 10.19 8.73
N ARG A 475 -15.20 9.19 8.74
CA ARG A 475 -16.01 8.85 9.92
C ARG A 475 -16.09 7.33 10.05
N VAL A 476 -15.84 6.82 11.23
CA VAL A 476 -16.16 5.43 11.55
C VAL A 476 -17.62 5.34 11.97
N ARG A 477 -18.33 4.33 11.53
CA ARG A 477 -19.73 4.10 11.91
C ARG A 477 -20.04 2.62 12.02
N LYS A 478 -21.09 2.31 12.75
CA LYS A 478 -21.67 0.96 12.76
C LYS A 478 -22.33 0.65 11.41
N VAL A 479 -22.22 -0.60 10.95
CA VAL A 479 -22.92 -1.08 9.75
C VAL A 479 -24.44 -0.99 9.98
N LEU A 480 -24.92 -1.47 11.14
CA LEU A 480 -26.28 -1.28 11.61
C LEU A 480 -26.33 -0.04 12.49
N LEU A 481 -26.95 1.04 11.99
CA LEU A 481 -26.97 2.32 12.69
C LEU A 481 -27.80 2.28 13.98
N ASN A 482 -28.98 1.65 13.93
CA ASN A 482 -29.90 1.62 15.05
C ASN A 482 -29.44 0.68 16.19
N ALA A 483 -29.42 1.18 17.44
CA ALA A 483 -28.97 0.44 18.61
C ALA A 483 -29.77 -0.85 18.87
N THR A 484 -31.10 -0.82 18.63
CA THR A 484 -31.96 -2.00 18.82
C THR A 484 -31.65 -3.10 17.79
N ASP A 485 -31.36 -2.73 16.57
CA ASP A 485 -31.01 -3.69 15.51
C ASP A 485 -29.64 -4.31 15.76
N ARG A 486 -28.67 -3.53 16.25
CA ARG A 486 -27.37 -4.05 16.72
C ARG A 486 -27.54 -5.09 17.83
N ALA A 487 -28.37 -4.77 18.85
CA ALA A 487 -28.64 -5.69 19.95
C ALA A 487 -29.29 -7.01 19.47
N ARG A 488 -30.24 -6.93 18.54
CA ARG A 488 -30.89 -8.10 17.92
C ARG A 488 -29.91 -8.94 17.12
N ALA A 489 -29.02 -8.31 16.32
CA ALA A 489 -28.00 -9.00 15.52
C ALA A 489 -27.03 -9.77 16.44
N ARG A 490 -26.49 -9.12 17.47
CA ARG A 490 -25.61 -9.75 18.49
C ARG A 490 -26.29 -10.95 19.20
N SER A 491 -27.58 -10.83 19.49
CA SER A 491 -28.32 -11.94 20.14
C SER A 491 -28.51 -13.13 19.20
N LYS A 492 -28.75 -12.93 17.92
CA LYS A 492 -28.85 -13.99 16.90
C LYS A 492 -27.51 -14.69 16.70
N GLU A 493 -26.40 -13.94 16.66
CA GLU A 493 -25.06 -14.48 16.50
C GLU A 493 -24.66 -15.35 17.68
N LYS A 494 -24.88 -14.89 18.91
CA LYS A 494 -24.67 -15.69 20.12
C LYS A 494 -25.51 -16.98 20.17
N ALA A 495 -26.71 -16.97 19.57
CA ALA A 495 -27.54 -18.17 19.48
C ALA A 495 -27.07 -19.17 18.40
N ARG A 496 -26.39 -18.68 17.35
CA ARG A 496 -25.83 -19.53 16.29
C ARG A 496 -24.51 -20.19 16.67
N ASN A 497 -23.76 -19.57 17.57
CA ASN A 497 -22.46 -20.03 18.08
C ASN A 497 -22.59 -20.92 19.34
N LYS A 498 -23.80 -21.18 19.84
CA LYS A 498 -24.15 -22.18 20.85
C LYS A 498 -24.70 -23.43 20.20
#